data_b64b490116f747ec233197822bf617b2
#
_entry.id   b64b490116f747ec233197822bf617b2
#
_cell.length_a   1.000
_cell.length_b   1.000
_cell.length_c   1.000
_cell.angle_alpha   90.00
_cell.angle_beta   90.00
_cell.angle_gamma   90.00
#
_symmetry.space_group_name_H-M   'P 1'
#
loop_
_entity.id
_entity.type
_entity.pdbx_description
1 polymer ?
#
loop_
_entity_poly.entity_id
_entity_poly.type
_entity_poly.pdbx_seq_one_letter_code
_entity_poly.pdbx_strand_id
1 'polypeptide(L)'
;MTSVTEIGPDLYRISTYVPEVNLQFNQFLVKDEEPLLFHTGLKSMFPLVRDAAASVIEPGRIRWIGFSHFEADECGSLNEWLHLAPSAEPVCSLVGALVSVNDFSIRPARPLNHNEILKTGKRRFRYLQTPHVPHCWEAGLMFEETNRVLLCSDLFHQNGDVEPLTESDVVERARKVLIDYEASPFAKYMPYTPHTDRILKSLADLKPTMLATMHGSTFVGDGARALRDLAMMMKETLG
;
A
#
# COMPACT_ATOMS: atom_id res chain seq x y z
N MET A 1 9.47 -16.11 -6.16
CA MET A 1 8.42 -16.43 -7.18
C MET A 1 7.32 -15.39 -7.05
N THR A 2 6.78 -14.89 -8.17
CA THR A 2 5.65 -13.94 -8.12
C THR A 2 4.34 -14.70 -8.19
N SER A 3 3.38 -14.36 -7.34
CA SER A 3 2.05 -14.97 -7.27
C SER A 3 0.95 -13.93 -7.42
N VAL A 4 -0.22 -14.37 -7.90
CA VAL A 4 -1.43 -13.55 -8.01
C VAL A 4 -2.54 -14.24 -7.23
N THR A 5 -3.15 -13.50 -6.30
CA THR A 5 -4.26 -14.00 -5.49
C THR A 5 -5.40 -12.99 -5.51
N GLU A 6 -6.61 -13.42 -5.87
CA GLU A 6 -7.79 -12.60 -5.69
C GLU A 6 -8.14 -12.56 -4.19
N ILE A 7 -8.03 -11.38 -3.59
CA ILE A 7 -8.26 -11.17 -2.14
C ILE A 7 -9.66 -10.63 -1.85
N GLY A 8 -10.36 -10.22 -2.87
CA GLY A 8 -11.75 -9.77 -2.84
C GLY A 8 -12.26 -9.64 -4.27
N PRO A 9 -13.57 -9.49 -4.52
CA PRO A 9 -14.09 -9.42 -5.87
C PRO A 9 -13.33 -8.41 -6.73
N ASP A 10 -12.73 -8.83 -7.85
CA ASP A 10 -11.93 -7.99 -8.77
C ASP A 10 -10.80 -7.18 -8.10
N LEU A 11 -10.32 -7.60 -6.94
CA LEU A 11 -9.15 -7.04 -6.23
C LEU A 11 -8.09 -8.13 -6.07
N TYR A 12 -6.95 -7.92 -6.68
CA TYR A 12 -5.87 -8.91 -6.76
C TYR A 12 -4.62 -8.41 -6.04
N ARG A 13 -4.04 -9.25 -5.19
CA ARG A 13 -2.72 -9.09 -4.62
C ARG A 13 -1.72 -9.77 -5.54
N ILE A 14 -0.79 -9.00 -6.08
CA ILE A 14 0.42 -9.48 -6.78
C ILE A 14 1.53 -9.44 -5.75
N SER A 15 2.18 -10.57 -5.50
CA SER A 15 3.20 -10.70 -4.45
C SER A 15 4.47 -11.32 -4.99
N THR A 16 5.60 -10.67 -4.75
CA THR A 16 6.93 -11.18 -5.07
C THR A 16 7.74 -11.35 -3.80
N TYR A 17 8.06 -12.59 -3.45
CA TYR A 17 8.97 -12.87 -2.34
C TYR A 17 10.43 -12.80 -2.80
N VAL A 18 11.25 -12.07 -2.05
CA VAL A 18 12.69 -11.89 -2.26
C VAL A 18 13.43 -12.52 -1.09
N PRO A 19 14.00 -13.73 -1.25
CA PRO A 19 14.65 -14.48 -0.15
C PRO A 19 15.84 -13.74 0.48
N GLU A 20 16.59 -12.97 -0.32
CA GLU A 20 17.80 -12.26 0.09
C GLU A 20 17.55 -11.23 1.17
N VAL A 21 16.35 -10.64 1.18
CA VAL A 21 15.90 -9.67 2.19
C VAL A 21 14.77 -10.23 3.06
N ASN A 22 14.39 -11.50 2.84
CA ASN A 22 13.32 -12.19 3.55
C ASN A 22 11.99 -11.42 3.57
N LEU A 23 11.61 -10.82 2.44
CA LEU A 23 10.47 -9.91 2.35
C LEU A 23 9.61 -10.18 1.12
N GLN A 24 8.29 -10.08 1.31
CA GLN A 24 7.32 -10.01 0.21
C GLN A 24 7.05 -8.56 -0.15
N PHE A 25 6.95 -8.29 -1.46
CA PHE A 25 6.53 -7.00 -2.02
C PHE A 25 5.18 -7.18 -2.70
N ASN A 26 4.17 -6.47 -2.22
CA ASN A 26 2.80 -6.61 -2.68
C ASN A 26 2.36 -5.39 -3.48
N GLN A 27 1.76 -5.64 -4.63
CA GLN A 27 1.03 -4.64 -5.41
C GLN A 27 -0.44 -5.07 -5.47
N PHE A 28 -1.35 -4.10 -5.50
CA PHE A 28 -2.78 -4.38 -5.54
C PHE A 28 -3.37 -3.89 -6.86
N LEU A 29 -3.92 -4.84 -7.64
CA LEU A 29 -4.54 -4.56 -8.92
C LEU A 29 -6.06 -4.64 -8.78
N VAL A 30 -6.71 -3.55 -9.12
CA VAL A 30 -8.18 -3.44 -9.15
C VAL A 30 -8.63 -3.55 -10.60
N LYS A 31 -9.38 -4.60 -10.90
CA LYS A 31 -10.01 -4.81 -12.21
C LYS A 31 -11.38 -4.13 -12.21
N ASP A 32 -11.47 -3.00 -12.89
CA ASP A 32 -12.71 -2.22 -13.02
C ASP A 32 -12.73 -1.54 -14.41
N GLU A 33 -13.68 -0.64 -14.66
CA GLU A 33 -13.79 0.11 -15.92
C GLU A 33 -12.54 0.95 -16.17
N GLU A 34 -12.01 1.60 -15.12
CA GLU A 34 -10.75 2.33 -15.07
C GLU A 34 -9.79 1.64 -14.08
N PRO A 35 -9.03 0.62 -14.51
CA PRO A 35 -8.23 -0.20 -13.59
C PRO A 35 -7.21 0.63 -12.81
N LEU A 36 -7.05 0.30 -11.52
CA LEU A 36 -6.08 0.89 -10.61
C LEU A 36 -5.00 -0.13 -10.27
N LEU A 37 -3.74 0.25 -10.40
CA LEU A 37 -2.60 -0.41 -9.77
C LEU A 37 -2.16 0.41 -8.56
N PHE A 38 -2.17 -0.17 -7.38
CA PHE A 38 -1.68 0.47 -6.15
C PHE A 38 -0.38 -0.18 -5.71
N HIS A 39 0.68 0.62 -5.62
CA HIS A 39 2.09 0.28 -5.61
C HIS A 39 2.57 -0.33 -6.94
N THR A 40 3.78 -0.01 -7.31
CA THR A 40 4.36 -0.48 -8.59
C THR A 40 5.48 -1.49 -8.40
N GLY A 41 6.04 -1.56 -7.20
CA GLY A 41 7.23 -2.34 -6.90
C GLY A 41 8.53 -1.63 -7.28
N LEU A 42 9.64 -2.20 -6.85
CA LEU A 42 10.98 -1.79 -7.27
C LEU A 42 11.08 -1.78 -8.80
N LYS A 43 11.89 -0.89 -9.36
CA LYS A 43 12.14 -0.83 -10.82
C LYS A 43 12.54 -2.18 -11.40
N SER A 44 13.40 -2.93 -10.72
CA SER A 44 13.85 -4.27 -11.15
C SER A 44 12.73 -5.31 -11.15
N MET A 45 11.64 -5.09 -10.39
CA MET A 45 10.50 -6.00 -10.32
C MET A 45 9.47 -5.77 -11.43
N PHE A 46 9.58 -4.69 -12.21
CA PHE A 46 8.62 -4.35 -13.25
C PHE A 46 8.24 -5.51 -14.17
N PRO A 47 9.20 -6.30 -14.75
CA PRO A 47 8.83 -7.41 -15.62
C PRO A 47 7.96 -8.47 -14.91
N LEU A 48 8.26 -8.77 -13.65
CA LEU A 48 7.56 -9.77 -12.85
C LEU A 48 6.13 -9.31 -12.54
N VAL A 49 5.98 -8.06 -12.09
CA VAL A 49 4.68 -7.48 -11.72
C VAL A 49 3.81 -7.27 -12.98
N ARG A 50 4.41 -6.83 -14.08
CA ARG A 50 3.73 -6.71 -15.39
C ARG A 50 3.17 -8.05 -15.86
N ASP A 51 3.99 -9.09 -15.87
CA ASP A 51 3.58 -10.42 -16.36
C ASP A 51 2.51 -11.04 -15.46
N ALA A 52 2.60 -10.80 -14.15
CA ALA A 52 1.57 -11.17 -13.18
C ALA A 52 0.25 -10.40 -13.43
N ALA A 53 0.31 -9.08 -13.61
CA ALA A 53 -0.85 -8.25 -13.94
C ALA A 53 -1.51 -8.68 -15.26
N ALA A 54 -0.71 -9.10 -16.26
CA ALA A 54 -1.19 -9.57 -17.56
C ALA A 54 -2.07 -10.85 -17.46
N SER A 55 -1.93 -11.63 -16.37
CA SER A 55 -2.83 -12.76 -16.13
C SER A 55 -4.25 -12.36 -15.68
N VAL A 56 -4.45 -11.09 -15.31
CA VAL A 56 -5.72 -10.55 -14.80
C VAL A 56 -6.37 -9.59 -15.77
N ILE A 57 -5.60 -8.64 -16.31
CA ILE A 57 -6.05 -7.62 -17.27
C ILE A 57 -4.95 -7.39 -18.32
N GLU A 58 -5.30 -6.72 -19.44
CA GLU A 58 -4.31 -6.14 -20.34
C GLU A 58 -3.60 -4.97 -19.63
N PRO A 59 -2.27 -5.05 -19.33
CA PRO A 59 -1.59 -4.05 -18.50
C PRO A 59 -1.63 -2.61 -19.09
N GLY A 60 -1.67 -2.48 -20.41
CA GLY A 60 -1.81 -1.18 -21.10
C GLY A 60 -3.13 -0.47 -20.82
N ARG A 61 -4.13 -1.16 -20.25
CA ARG A 61 -5.42 -0.59 -19.85
C ARG A 61 -5.44 0.05 -18.47
N ILE A 62 -4.37 -0.09 -17.67
CA ILE A 62 -4.29 0.58 -16.38
C ILE A 62 -4.54 2.08 -16.58
N ARG A 63 -5.48 2.63 -15.80
CA ARG A 63 -5.88 4.04 -15.85
C ARG A 63 -5.30 4.85 -14.70
N TRP A 64 -5.21 4.24 -13.53
CA TRP A 64 -4.73 4.89 -12.32
C TRP A 64 -3.55 4.12 -11.74
N ILE A 65 -2.49 4.83 -11.35
CA ILE A 65 -1.35 4.27 -10.62
C ILE A 65 -1.21 5.03 -9.32
N GLY A 66 -1.59 4.38 -8.21
CA GLY A 66 -1.52 4.94 -6.87
C GLY A 66 -0.37 4.36 -6.07
N PHE A 67 0.09 5.09 -5.09
CA PHE A 67 1.04 4.63 -4.07
C PHE A 67 0.87 5.44 -2.80
N SER A 68 1.35 4.90 -1.68
CA SER A 68 1.16 5.50 -0.36
C SER A 68 2.11 6.67 -0.09
N HIS A 69 3.38 6.51 -0.44
CA HIS A 69 4.46 7.48 -0.26
C HIS A 69 5.55 7.26 -1.32
N PHE A 70 6.49 8.19 -1.41
CA PHE A 70 7.53 8.15 -2.44
C PHE A 70 8.74 7.34 -1.96
N GLU A 71 8.68 6.03 -2.19
CA GLU A 71 9.77 5.09 -1.93
C GLU A 71 9.91 4.12 -3.11
N ALA A 72 11.08 3.48 -3.21
CA ALA A 72 11.42 2.68 -4.39
C ALA A 72 10.53 1.45 -4.59
N ASP A 73 10.06 0.83 -3.52
CA ASP A 73 9.19 -0.34 -3.60
C ASP A 73 7.71 0.01 -3.78
N GLU A 74 7.29 1.23 -3.43
CA GLU A 74 5.96 1.75 -3.73
C GLU A 74 5.83 2.27 -5.17
N CYS A 75 6.82 3.03 -5.64
CA CYS A 75 6.70 3.74 -6.93
C CYS A 75 7.93 3.65 -7.85
N GLY A 76 8.89 2.76 -7.56
CA GLY A 76 10.16 2.68 -8.31
C GLY A 76 10.01 2.31 -9.78
N SER A 77 8.99 1.57 -10.16
CA SER A 77 8.70 1.25 -11.56
C SER A 77 7.57 2.10 -12.18
N LEU A 78 7.25 3.25 -11.57
CA LEU A 78 6.18 4.14 -12.03
C LEU A 78 6.33 4.50 -13.53
N ASN A 79 7.51 4.90 -13.95
CA ASN A 79 7.74 5.33 -15.34
C ASN A 79 7.63 4.18 -16.34
N GLU A 80 8.03 2.96 -15.98
CA GLU A 80 7.85 1.76 -16.78
C GLU A 80 6.36 1.47 -17.02
N TRP A 81 5.54 1.60 -15.98
CA TRP A 81 4.09 1.47 -16.08
C TRP A 81 3.46 2.57 -16.93
N LEU A 82 3.90 3.82 -16.79
CA LEU A 82 3.42 4.94 -17.58
C LEU A 82 3.78 4.82 -19.06
N HIS A 83 4.93 4.22 -19.39
CA HIS A 83 5.26 3.90 -20.79
C HIS A 83 4.36 2.80 -21.34
N LEU A 84 4.08 1.76 -20.55
CA LEU A 84 3.26 0.62 -20.97
C LEU A 84 1.78 0.99 -21.10
N ALA A 85 1.28 1.85 -20.21
CA ALA A 85 -0.12 2.30 -20.17
C ALA A 85 -0.23 3.80 -20.51
N PRO A 86 -0.38 4.14 -21.80
CA PRO A 86 -0.35 5.55 -22.26
C PRO A 86 -1.43 6.44 -21.65
N SER A 87 -2.56 5.85 -21.22
CA SER A 87 -3.67 6.57 -20.60
C SER A 87 -3.57 6.63 -19.08
N ALA A 88 -2.55 5.99 -18.49
CA ALA A 88 -2.42 5.97 -17.03
C ALA A 88 -2.00 7.35 -16.47
N GLU A 89 -2.55 7.69 -15.32
CA GLU A 89 -2.16 8.87 -14.54
C GLU A 89 -1.68 8.44 -13.13
N PRO A 90 -0.55 8.96 -12.64
CA PRO A 90 -0.17 8.78 -11.24
C PRO A 90 -1.16 9.52 -10.33
N VAL A 91 -1.48 8.93 -9.18
CA VAL A 91 -2.31 9.56 -8.14
C VAL A 91 -1.60 9.44 -6.79
N CYS A 92 -1.43 10.57 -6.11
CA CYS A 92 -0.76 10.64 -4.81
C CYS A 92 -1.21 11.89 -4.04
N SER A 93 -0.60 12.16 -2.87
CA SER A 93 -0.84 13.41 -2.15
C SER A 93 -0.39 14.64 -2.96
N LEU A 94 -0.98 15.79 -2.65
CA LEU A 94 -0.51 17.07 -3.22
C LEU A 94 0.97 17.33 -2.91
N VAL A 95 1.39 17.02 -1.68
CA VAL A 95 2.79 17.20 -1.27
C VAL A 95 3.70 16.26 -2.07
N GLY A 96 3.36 14.97 -2.15
CA GLY A 96 4.11 13.99 -2.96
C GLY A 96 4.22 14.40 -4.43
N ALA A 97 3.12 14.90 -5.01
CA ALA A 97 3.13 15.42 -6.38
C ALA A 97 4.14 16.58 -6.57
N LEU A 98 4.10 17.56 -5.66
CA LEU A 98 4.92 18.78 -5.77
C LEU A 98 6.41 18.56 -5.49
N VAL A 99 6.74 17.70 -4.52
CA VAL A 99 8.13 17.58 -4.03
C VAL A 99 8.91 16.45 -4.65
N SER A 100 8.22 15.48 -5.29
CA SER A 100 8.87 14.29 -5.84
C SER A 100 8.32 13.87 -7.20
N VAL A 101 7.02 13.55 -7.28
CA VAL A 101 6.47 12.80 -8.42
C VAL A 101 6.52 13.60 -9.72
N ASN A 102 6.19 14.90 -9.70
CA ASN A 102 6.17 15.73 -10.91
C ASN A 102 7.56 15.97 -11.51
N ASP A 103 8.63 15.83 -10.72
CA ASP A 103 10.01 15.87 -11.23
C ASP A 103 10.46 14.49 -11.72
N PHE A 104 10.12 13.43 -10.98
CA PHE A 104 10.54 12.05 -11.27
C PHE A 104 9.76 11.43 -12.44
N SER A 105 8.45 11.67 -12.52
CA SER A 105 7.53 10.99 -13.41
C SER A 105 7.49 11.61 -14.82
N ILE A 106 7.39 10.77 -15.85
CA ILE A 106 7.21 11.23 -17.24
C ILE A 106 5.85 11.91 -17.51
N ARG A 107 4.92 11.86 -16.55
CA ARG A 107 3.64 12.57 -16.57
C ARG A 107 3.35 13.17 -15.20
N PRO A 108 2.74 14.36 -15.12
CA PRO A 108 2.38 14.94 -13.83
C PRO A 108 1.37 14.05 -13.10
N ALA A 109 1.47 14.02 -11.78
CA ALA A 109 0.51 13.34 -10.96
C ALA A 109 -0.78 14.16 -10.82
N ARG A 110 -1.92 13.47 -10.76
CA ARG A 110 -3.17 14.02 -10.25
C ARG A 110 -3.13 13.99 -8.73
N PRO A 111 -3.02 15.15 -8.06
CA PRO A 111 -3.03 15.20 -6.60
C PRO A 111 -4.42 14.87 -6.06
N LEU A 112 -4.45 14.14 -4.94
CA LEU A 112 -5.68 13.82 -4.21
C LEU A 112 -5.68 14.55 -2.86
N ASN A 113 -6.84 15.16 -2.53
CA ASN A 113 -7.05 15.78 -1.23
C ASN A 113 -7.53 14.78 -0.20
N HIS A 114 -7.36 15.09 1.08
CA HIS A 114 -7.92 14.27 2.15
C HIS A 114 -9.43 14.08 1.99
N ASN A 115 -9.89 12.83 2.06
CA ASN A 115 -11.28 12.41 1.80
C ASN A 115 -11.77 12.56 0.34
N GLU A 116 -10.91 12.91 -0.60
CA GLU A 116 -11.29 12.88 -2.01
C GLU A 116 -11.55 11.44 -2.48
N ILE A 117 -12.53 11.25 -3.33
CA ILE A 117 -12.92 9.95 -3.88
C ILE A 117 -12.36 9.81 -5.30
N LEU A 118 -11.46 8.87 -5.48
CA LEU A 118 -11.08 8.34 -6.79
C LEU A 118 -12.10 7.25 -7.18
N LYS A 119 -12.77 7.44 -8.31
CA LYS A 119 -13.67 6.42 -8.89
C LYS A 119 -12.93 5.64 -9.97
N THR A 120 -13.08 4.33 -9.96
CA THR A 120 -12.50 3.42 -10.98
C THR A 120 -13.57 2.78 -11.88
N GLY A 121 -14.81 3.25 -11.74
CA GLY A 121 -16.02 2.73 -12.36
C GLY A 121 -17.03 2.41 -11.26
N LYS A 122 -17.16 1.13 -10.93
CA LYS A 122 -18.07 0.67 -9.86
C LYS A 122 -17.52 0.92 -8.45
N ARG A 123 -16.19 1.06 -8.31
CA ARG A 123 -15.54 1.20 -7.01
C ARG A 123 -15.19 2.64 -6.69
N ARG A 124 -15.07 2.90 -5.39
CA ARG A 124 -14.79 4.20 -4.81
C ARG A 124 -13.65 4.07 -3.82
N PHE A 125 -12.54 4.74 -4.11
CA PHE A 125 -11.37 4.79 -3.25
C PHE A 125 -11.28 6.16 -2.59
N ARG A 126 -11.49 6.20 -1.27
CA ARG A 126 -11.27 7.42 -0.47
C ARG A 126 -9.79 7.57 -0.20
N TYR A 127 -9.22 8.69 -0.59
CA TYR A 127 -7.84 9.02 -0.27
C TYR A 127 -7.75 9.64 1.14
N LEU A 128 -6.80 9.16 1.93
CA LEU A 128 -6.60 9.54 3.32
C LEU A 128 -5.17 10.06 3.49
N GLN A 129 -5.00 11.34 3.77
CA GLN A 129 -3.69 11.88 4.14
C GLN A 129 -3.30 11.35 5.52
N THR A 130 -2.14 10.72 5.60
CA THR A 130 -1.64 10.08 6.81
C THR A 130 -0.17 10.45 7.06
N PRO A 131 0.17 11.76 7.24
CA PRO A 131 1.56 12.19 7.35
C PRO A 131 2.30 11.40 8.43
N HIS A 132 3.45 10.81 8.05
CA HIS A 132 4.28 9.94 8.88
C HIS A 132 3.60 8.63 9.33
N VAL A 133 2.54 8.19 8.66
CA VAL A 133 1.87 6.90 8.93
C VAL A 133 1.64 6.18 7.59
N PRO A 134 2.38 5.09 7.32
CA PRO A 134 3.41 4.45 8.14
C PRO A 134 4.65 5.31 8.38
N HIS A 135 5.18 5.97 7.36
CA HIS A 135 6.30 6.92 7.40
C HIS A 135 6.16 7.94 6.26
N CYS A 136 7.16 8.79 6.04
CA CYS A 136 7.13 9.90 5.07
C CYS A 136 6.04 10.95 5.33
N TRP A 137 6.42 12.22 5.21
CA TRP A 137 5.54 13.34 5.55
C TRP A 137 4.41 13.58 4.55
N GLU A 138 4.57 13.10 3.31
CA GLU A 138 3.59 13.16 2.23
C GLU A 138 2.70 11.92 2.13
N ALA A 139 2.83 10.97 3.05
CA ALA A 139 2.13 9.70 3.01
C ALA A 139 0.61 9.83 2.99
N GLY A 140 -0.02 8.90 2.29
CA GLY A 140 -1.47 8.74 2.26
C GLY A 140 -1.86 7.32 1.89
N LEU A 141 -3.02 6.91 2.37
CA LEU A 141 -3.57 5.57 2.17
C LEU A 141 -4.86 5.65 1.37
N MET A 142 -5.29 4.52 0.79
CA MET A 142 -6.57 4.41 0.10
C MET A 142 -7.50 3.43 0.79
N PHE A 143 -8.75 3.84 0.96
CA PHE A 143 -9.82 3.02 1.50
C PHE A 143 -10.89 2.75 0.43
N GLU A 144 -11.03 1.49 0.03
CA GLU A 144 -12.08 1.03 -0.87
C GLU A 144 -13.40 0.90 -0.07
N GLU A 145 -14.39 1.74 -0.43
CA GLU A 145 -15.59 1.94 0.39
C GLU A 145 -16.60 0.77 0.32
N THR A 146 -16.64 0.03 -0.79
CA THR A 146 -17.66 -1.00 -1.03
C THR A 146 -17.42 -2.26 -0.19
N ASN A 147 -16.19 -2.78 -0.24
CA ASN A 147 -15.77 -3.98 0.50
C ASN A 147 -14.99 -3.64 1.76
N ARG A 148 -14.82 -2.34 2.05
CA ARG A 148 -14.15 -1.82 3.24
C ARG A 148 -12.71 -2.34 3.36
N VAL A 149 -11.96 -2.25 2.27
CA VAL A 149 -10.55 -2.63 2.20
C VAL A 149 -9.68 -1.39 2.42
N LEU A 150 -8.80 -1.43 3.40
CA LEU A 150 -7.75 -0.44 3.57
C LEU A 150 -6.48 -0.95 2.89
N LEU A 151 -6.00 -0.22 1.86
CA LEU A 151 -4.66 -0.41 1.30
C LEU A 151 -3.70 0.33 2.23
N CYS A 152 -3.05 -0.41 3.13
CA CYS A 152 -2.44 0.16 4.32
C CYS A 152 -0.90 0.26 4.26
N SER A 153 -0.31 0.09 3.06
CA SER A 153 1.14 0.24 2.85
C SER A 153 1.94 -0.61 3.85
N ASP A 154 2.97 -0.05 4.49
CA ASP A 154 3.84 -0.75 5.44
C ASP A 154 3.26 -0.96 6.82
N LEU A 155 2.06 -0.43 7.09
CA LEU A 155 1.38 -0.81 8.33
C LEU A 155 1.20 -2.32 8.39
N PHE A 156 1.43 -2.92 9.55
CA PHE A 156 1.41 -4.36 9.76
C PHE A 156 2.47 -5.14 8.97
N HIS A 157 3.62 -4.54 8.74
CA HIS A 157 4.76 -5.16 8.06
C HIS A 157 5.11 -6.52 8.67
N GLN A 158 5.28 -7.53 7.81
CA GLN A 158 5.64 -8.90 8.17
C GLN A 158 6.78 -9.39 7.29
N ASN A 159 7.80 -9.98 7.87
CA ASN A 159 8.89 -10.63 7.15
C ASN A 159 8.52 -12.07 6.76
N GLY A 160 9.19 -12.62 5.77
CA GLY A 160 9.06 -14.02 5.34
C GLY A 160 8.17 -14.21 4.11
N ASP A 161 8.11 -15.45 3.66
CA ASP A 161 7.17 -15.91 2.63
C ASP A 161 5.91 -16.42 3.35
N VAL A 162 4.94 -15.53 3.52
CA VAL A 162 3.73 -15.81 4.29
C VAL A 162 2.51 -16.00 3.39
N GLU A 163 1.44 -16.54 3.96
CA GLU A 163 0.17 -16.80 3.28
C GLU A 163 -0.44 -15.51 2.68
N PRO A 164 -1.16 -15.58 1.54
CA PRO A 164 -1.76 -14.40 0.91
C PRO A 164 -2.80 -13.69 1.78
N LEU A 165 -3.61 -14.46 2.50
CA LEU A 165 -4.69 -14.02 3.38
C LEU A 165 -4.53 -14.66 4.75
N THR A 166 -4.85 -13.91 5.80
CA THR A 166 -4.80 -14.41 7.18
C THR A 166 -5.90 -13.80 8.05
N GLU A 167 -6.39 -14.58 9.01
CA GLU A 167 -7.22 -14.10 10.13
C GLU A 167 -6.40 -14.06 11.44
N SER A 168 -5.12 -14.42 11.36
CA SER A 168 -4.21 -14.45 12.50
C SER A 168 -3.80 -13.06 12.96
N ASP A 169 -3.22 -12.96 14.16
CA ASP A 169 -2.76 -11.71 14.76
C ASP A 169 -1.61 -11.07 13.96
N VAL A 170 -1.96 -10.10 13.10
CA VAL A 170 -1.00 -9.33 12.30
C VAL A 170 -0.31 -8.24 13.13
N VAL A 171 -0.86 -7.85 14.27
CA VAL A 171 -0.25 -6.85 15.17
C VAL A 171 0.98 -7.44 15.84
N GLU A 172 0.88 -8.68 16.34
CA GLU A 172 2.03 -9.35 16.96
C GLU A 172 3.11 -9.69 15.93
N ARG A 173 2.72 -10.05 14.69
CA ARG A 173 3.68 -10.22 13.59
C ARG A 173 4.43 -8.93 13.28
N ALA A 174 3.73 -7.79 13.22
CA ALA A 174 4.33 -6.47 13.00
C ALA A 174 5.19 -6.02 14.20
N ARG A 175 4.76 -6.28 15.44
CA ARG A 175 5.55 -5.99 16.65
C ARG A 175 6.93 -6.62 16.58
N LYS A 176 6.98 -7.90 16.19
CA LYS A 176 8.25 -8.62 16.07
C LYS A 176 9.18 -7.97 15.04
N VAL A 177 8.67 -7.64 13.87
CA VAL A 177 9.47 -6.97 12.82
C VAL A 177 9.96 -5.60 13.31
N LEU A 178 9.10 -4.82 13.94
CA LEU A 178 9.46 -3.49 14.44
C LEU A 178 10.58 -3.56 15.48
N ILE A 179 10.52 -4.50 16.41
CA ILE A 179 11.58 -4.73 17.41
C ILE A 179 12.88 -5.16 16.73
N ASP A 180 12.82 -6.08 15.78
CA ASP A 180 14.00 -6.55 15.04
C ASP A 180 14.64 -5.41 14.24
N TYR A 181 13.83 -4.53 13.62
CA TYR A 181 14.31 -3.39 12.85
C TYR A 181 14.92 -2.30 13.73
N GLU A 182 14.34 -2.01 14.90
CA GLU A 182 14.94 -1.06 15.86
C GLU A 182 16.34 -1.49 16.34
N ALA A 183 16.65 -2.78 16.30
CA ALA A 183 17.97 -3.33 16.62
C ALA A 183 18.90 -3.45 15.37
N SER A 184 18.51 -2.91 14.22
CA SER A 184 19.17 -3.08 12.92
C SER A 184 19.51 -1.72 12.29
N PRO A 185 20.20 -1.69 11.10
CA PRO A 185 20.35 -0.47 10.33
C PRO A 185 19.06 0.21 9.87
N PHE A 186 17.92 -0.48 9.94
CA PHE A 186 16.59 0.03 9.62
C PHE A 186 15.87 0.68 10.82
N ALA A 187 16.58 0.90 11.94
CA ALA A 187 16.00 1.58 13.09
C ALA A 187 15.36 2.91 12.70
N LYS A 188 14.20 3.21 13.30
CA LYS A 188 13.40 4.43 13.09
C LYS A 188 12.77 4.54 11.69
N TYR A 189 12.67 3.45 10.92
CA TYR A 189 11.97 3.50 9.63
C TYR A 189 10.49 3.87 9.79
N MET A 190 9.85 3.49 10.90
CA MET A 190 8.47 3.81 11.22
C MET A 190 8.42 4.75 12.43
N PRO A 191 8.23 6.06 12.22
CA PRO A 191 8.27 7.03 13.30
C PRO A 191 6.98 7.02 14.12
N TYR A 192 7.09 7.18 15.45
CA TYR A 192 5.95 7.50 16.30
C TYR A 192 5.93 9.01 16.56
N THR A 193 4.92 9.69 16.03
CA THR A 193 4.75 11.15 16.11
C THR A 193 3.57 11.50 17.03
N PRO A 194 3.44 12.77 17.48
CA PRO A 194 2.24 13.19 18.22
C PRO A 194 0.91 13.00 17.47
N HIS A 195 0.96 12.72 16.17
CA HIS A 195 -0.23 12.53 15.32
C HIS A 195 -0.55 11.06 15.04
N THR A 196 0.40 10.13 15.25
CA THR A 196 0.28 8.72 14.89
C THR A 196 -0.96 8.06 15.49
N ASP A 197 -1.17 8.22 16.80
CA ASP A 197 -2.34 7.65 17.49
C ASP A 197 -3.68 8.17 16.93
N ARG A 198 -3.78 9.48 16.68
CA ARG A 198 -4.98 10.08 16.09
C ARG A 198 -5.25 9.58 14.68
N ILE A 199 -4.21 9.45 13.86
CA ILE A 199 -4.33 8.96 12.48
C ILE A 199 -4.80 7.49 12.49
N LEU A 200 -4.14 6.61 13.24
CA LEU A 200 -4.54 5.20 13.32
C LEU A 200 -5.97 5.01 13.86
N LYS A 201 -6.40 5.83 14.83
CA LYS A 201 -7.79 5.84 15.31
C LYS A 201 -8.76 6.29 14.22
N SER A 202 -8.42 7.32 13.45
CA SER A 202 -9.28 7.76 12.34
C SER A 202 -9.41 6.70 11.23
N LEU A 203 -8.35 5.93 10.97
CA LEU A 203 -8.41 4.78 10.07
C LEU A 203 -9.29 3.66 10.63
N ALA A 204 -9.21 3.40 11.94
CA ALA A 204 -10.04 2.42 12.62
C ALA A 204 -11.54 2.79 12.57
N ASP A 205 -11.88 4.08 12.61
CA ASP A 205 -13.28 4.56 12.56
C ASP A 205 -13.94 4.31 11.18
N LEU A 206 -13.16 4.07 10.13
CA LEU A 206 -13.66 3.57 8.84
C LEU A 206 -14.13 2.12 8.93
N LYS A 207 -13.79 1.42 10.00
CA LYS A 207 -14.11 0.01 10.28
C LYS A 207 -13.73 -0.91 9.12
N PRO A 208 -12.49 -0.94 8.64
CA PRO A 208 -12.10 -1.86 7.57
C PRO A 208 -12.33 -3.32 7.99
N THR A 209 -12.72 -4.14 7.02
CA THR A 209 -12.85 -5.60 7.18
C THR A 209 -11.67 -6.34 6.57
N MET A 210 -10.82 -5.61 5.85
CA MET A 210 -9.60 -6.13 5.25
C MET A 210 -8.50 -5.07 5.32
N LEU A 211 -7.29 -5.51 5.66
CA LEU A 211 -6.07 -4.69 5.71
C LEU A 211 -5.06 -5.28 4.71
N ALA A 212 -4.89 -4.59 3.59
CA ALA A 212 -4.02 -5.01 2.50
C ALA A 212 -2.64 -4.35 2.64
N THR A 213 -1.67 -5.09 3.17
CA THR A 213 -0.35 -4.57 3.52
C THR A 213 0.66 -4.71 2.37
N MET A 214 1.61 -3.79 2.28
CA MET A 214 2.70 -3.85 1.31
C MET A 214 3.62 -5.06 1.56
N HIS A 215 3.88 -5.41 2.81
CA HIS A 215 4.77 -6.51 3.20
C HIS A 215 4.05 -7.51 4.09
N GLY A 216 3.81 -8.72 3.56
CA GLY A 216 3.20 -9.82 4.31
C GLY A 216 1.77 -10.16 3.88
N SER A 217 1.04 -10.83 4.78
CA SER A 217 -0.33 -11.32 4.54
C SER A 217 -1.34 -10.18 4.59
N THR A 218 -2.31 -10.20 3.69
CA THR A 218 -3.53 -9.38 3.83
C THR A 218 -4.38 -9.94 4.98
N PHE A 219 -4.71 -9.10 5.95
CA PHE A 219 -5.56 -9.48 7.08
C PHE A 219 -7.05 -9.36 6.71
N VAL A 220 -7.83 -10.38 7.11
CA VAL A 220 -9.29 -10.39 7.00
C VAL A 220 -9.89 -10.54 8.39
N GLY A 221 -10.74 -9.60 8.79
CA GLY A 221 -11.35 -9.60 10.11
C GLY A 221 -11.69 -8.21 10.63
N ASP A 222 -11.66 -8.03 11.95
CA ASP A 222 -11.87 -6.73 12.60
C ASP A 222 -10.64 -5.82 12.44
N GLY A 223 -10.51 -5.21 11.26
CA GLY A 223 -9.42 -4.27 10.97
C GLY A 223 -9.47 -3.01 11.85
N ALA A 224 -10.66 -2.63 12.36
CA ALA A 224 -10.76 -1.51 13.28
C ALA A 224 -10.10 -1.83 14.62
N ARG A 225 -10.27 -3.04 15.13
CA ARG A 225 -9.58 -3.53 16.31
C ARG A 225 -8.07 -3.61 16.04
N ALA A 226 -7.66 -4.25 14.95
CA ALA A 226 -6.24 -4.39 14.60
C ALA A 226 -5.53 -3.03 14.52
N LEU A 227 -6.15 -1.98 13.95
CA LEU A 227 -5.60 -0.62 13.90
C LEU A 227 -5.47 0.04 15.28
N ARG A 228 -6.41 -0.20 16.19
CA ARG A 228 -6.30 0.29 17.57
C ARG A 228 -5.20 -0.43 18.35
N ASP A 229 -5.11 -1.75 18.16
CA ASP A 229 -4.08 -2.57 18.79
C ASP A 229 -2.69 -2.21 18.25
N LEU A 230 -2.58 -1.91 16.93
CA LEU A 230 -1.36 -1.36 16.32
C LEU A 230 -0.96 -0.02 16.94
N ALA A 231 -1.93 0.89 17.14
CA ALA A 231 -1.65 2.20 17.76
C ALA A 231 -1.08 2.05 19.18
N MET A 232 -1.64 1.13 19.98
CA MET A 232 -1.13 0.83 21.31
C MET A 232 0.28 0.21 21.25
N MET A 233 0.48 -0.75 20.36
CA MET A 233 1.77 -1.42 20.17
C MET A 233 2.87 -0.43 19.75
N MET A 234 2.60 0.43 18.79
CA MET A 234 3.57 1.45 18.35
C MET A 234 3.90 2.43 19.47
N LYS A 235 2.91 2.84 20.26
CA LYS A 235 3.13 3.72 21.43
C LYS A 235 4.02 3.06 22.48
N GLU A 236 3.81 1.77 22.76
CA GLU A 236 4.60 1.00 23.74
C GLU A 236 6.04 0.77 23.25
N THR A 237 6.24 0.61 21.95
CA THR A 237 7.53 0.20 21.37
C THR A 237 8.40 1.39 20.97
N LEU A 238 7.79 2.48 20.49
CA LEU A 238 8.48 3.64 19.87
C LEU A 238 8.21 4.96 20.60
N GLY A 239 7.20 5.04 21.49
CA GLY A 239 6.75 6.26 22.17
C GLY A 239 7.56 6.68 23.39
#